data_886419be53f84d0e97f96c2ecbd8fdac
#
_entry.id   886419be53f84d0e97f96c2ecbd8fdac
#
_cell.length_a   1.000
_cell.length_b   1.000
_cell.length_c   1.000
_cell.angle_alpha   90.00
_cell.angle_beta   90.00
_cell.angle_gamma   90.00
#
_symmetry.space_group_name_H-M   'P 1'
#
loop_
_entity.id
_entity.type
_entity.pdbx_description
1 polymer ?
#
loop_
_entity_poly.entity_id
_entity_poly.type
_entity_poly.pdbx_seq_one_letter_code
_entity_poly.pdbx_strand_id
1 'polypeptide(L)'
;MRLGIGTTIRFSLAGAVFIAGAVELLTTDSAIAQVQPPCDFSTGGGFIVRDSGDKANFGVAGSCKNNFSWGHLEYVDHGYTPPLNVHWTSITAYLGPGCSPTGPSDAHTRCICGTARSNVFGDVDFGVVVDDVGEPGVNDVFKIRLTQGGQPVYTTESDSNHTLGGSGSGGGNIQLHKPNPSSTFGGTCPALAPVCKAAGETCDQNAQNCCSPMFCNASSVCQTPG
;
A
#
# COMPACT_ATOMS: atom_id res chain seq x y z
N MET A 1 -92.84 -22.21 37.63
CA MET A 1 -93.55 -21.44 36.60
C MET A 1 -92.59 -20.41 36.01
N ARG A 2 -92.41 -20.36 34.69
CA ARG A 2 -91.64 -19.49 33.81
C ARG A 2 -90.19 -19.82 33.54
N LEU A 3 -90.02 -20.27 32.33
CA LEU A 3 -88.78 -20.39 31.54
C LEU A 3 -88.12 -19.04 31.33
N GLY A 4 -86.77 -19.03 31.34
CA GLY A 4 -85.94 -17.96 30.85
C GLY A 4 -84.89 -18.52 29.90
N ILE A 5 -85.06 -18.24 28.63
CA ILE A 5 -84.19 -18.65 27.53
C ILE A 5 -82.98 -17.72 27.51
N GLY A 6 -81.81 -18.27 27.78
CA GLY A 6 -80.56 -17.54 27.66
C GLY A 6 -79.93 -17.78 26.28
N THR A 7 -79.90 -16.75 25.45
CA THR A 7 -79.26 -16.74 24.11
C THR A 7 -77.75 -16.53 24.24
N THR A 8 -77.01 -17.54 23.84
CA THR A 8 -75.55 -17.44 23.80
C THR A 8 -75.03 -16.82 22.48
N ILE A 9 -74.57 -15.62 22.53
CA ILE A 9 -73.92 -14.95 21.37
C ILE A 9 -72.48 -15.40 21.28
N ARG A 10 -72.12 -16.10 20.21
CA ARG A 10 -70.74 -16.43 19.89
C ARG A 10 -70.15 -15.29 19.06
N PHE A 11 -69.15 -14.61 19.63
CA PHE A 11 -68.26 -13.67 18.87
C PHE A 11 -67.20 -14.47 18.16
N SER A 12 -67.19 -14.50 16.83
CA SER A 12 -66.08 -14.93 16.02
C SER A 12 -65.10 -13.81 15.96
N LEU A 13 -63.91 -14.03 16.52
CA LEU A 13 -62.77 -13.16 16.29
C LEU A 13 -62.19 -13.44 14.89
N ALA A 14 -62.38 -12.53 13.95
CA ALA A 14 -61.66 -12.52 12.68
C ALA A 14 -60.23 -12.04 12.95
N GLY A 15 -59.26 -12.94 12.77
CA GLY A 15 -57.85 -12.59 12.89
C GLY A 15 -57.43 -11.72 11.72
N ALA A 16 -57.05 -10.50 12.02
CA ALA A 16 -56.35 -9.61 11.06
C ALA A 16 -54.90 -10.04 10.95
N VAL A 17 -54.50 -10.59 9.81
CA VAL A 17 -53.11 -10.85 9.47
C VAL A 17 -52.49 -9.52 9.04
N PHE A 18 -51.67 -8.93 9.92
CA PHE A 18 -50.85 -7.81 9.54
C PHE A 18 -49.61 -8.36 8.78
N ILE A 19 -49.58 -8.18 7.47
CA ILE A 19 -48.40 -8.36 6.67
C ILE A 19 -47.54 -7.12 6.89
N ALA A 20 -46.52 -7.22 7.76
CA ALA A 20 -45.49 -6.23 7.90
C ALA A 20 -44.59 -6.30 6.66
N GLY A 21 -44.86 -5.45 5.67
CA GLY A 21 -43.95 -5.25 4.53
C GLY A 21 -42.70 -4.56 5.04
N ALA A 22 -41.59 -5.29 5.07
CA ALA A 22 -40.28 -4.70 5.24
C ALA A 22 -39.96 -3.86 3.99
N VAL A 23 -40.00 -2.53 4.13
CA VAL A 23 -39.48 -1.62 3.13
C VAL A 23 -37.95 -1.64 3.29
N GLU A 24 -37.26 -2.43 2.48
CA GLU A 24 -35.82 -2.30 2.36
C GLU A 24 -35.49 -0.94 1.71
N LEU A 25 -35.03 0.01 2.51
CA LEU A 25 -34.40 1.21 1.99
C LEU A 25 -33.09 0.77 1.33
N LEU A 26 -33.09 0.68 0.00
CA LEU A 26 -31.89 0.62 -0.79
C LEU A 26 -31.19 1.97 -0.64
N THR A 27 -30.27 2.08 0.33
CA THR A 27 -29.30 3.16 0.35
C THR A 27 -28.39 2.95 -0.84
N THR A 28 -28.64 3.67 -1.93
CA THR A 28 -27.66 3.82 -2.99
C THR A 28 -26.48 4.61 -2.40
N ASP A 29 -25.47 3.89 -1.96
CA ASP A 29 -24.17 4.47 -1.65
C ASP A 29 -23.63 5.03 -2.96
N SER A 30 -23.84 6.33 -3.17
CA SER A 30 -23.22 7.06 -4.27
C SER A 30 -21.73 7.13 -3.95
N ALA A 31 -20.96 6.14 -4.43
CA ALA A 31 -19.52 6.23 -4.44
C ALA A 31 -19.15 7.52 -5.19
N ILE A 32 -18.82 8.57 -4.43
CA ILE A 32 -18.24 9.78 -5.00
C ILE A 32 -16.92 9.31 -5.59
N ALA A 33 -16.87 9.25 -6.93
CA ALA A 33 -15.62 8.97 -7.64
C ALA A 33 -14.62 10.03 -7.19
N GLN A 34 -13.65 9.64 -6.35
CA GLN A 34 -12.57 10.53 -5.97
C GLN A 34 -11.80 10.86 -7.24
N VAL A 35 -11.88 12.12 -7.64
CA VAL A 35 -11.07 12.64 -8.74
C VAL A 35 -9.62 12.49 -8.29
N GLN A 36 -8.91 11.55 -8.89
CA GLN A 36 -7.48 11.36 -8.63
C GLN A 36 -6.75 12.65 -9.00
N PRO A 37 -5.84 13.12 -8.13
CA PRO A 37 -5.06 14.31 -8.46
C PRO A 37 -4.24 14.05 -9.73
N PRO A 38 -3.95 15.12 -10.52
CA PRO A 38 -3.11 14.99 -11.69
C PRO A 38 -1.73 14.45 -11.29
N CYS A 39 -1.22 13.54 -12.11
CA CYS A 39 0.09 12.93 -11.89
C CYS A 39 1.20 13.94 -12.09
N ASP A 40 2.13 13.99 -11.20
CA ASP A 40 3.34 14.80 -11.27
C ASP A 40 4.54 13.98 -11.78
N PHE A 41 5.74 14.45 -11.46
CA PHE A 41 7.00 13.84 -11.84
C PHE A 41 7.96 13.96 -10.66
N SER A 42 8.57 12.85 -10.26
CA SER A 42 9.63 12.83 -9.25
C SER A 42 10.97 12.47 -9.86
N THR A 43 12.01 13.13 -9.40
CA THR A 43 13.40 12.78 -9.68
C THR A 43 14.17 12.79 -8.37
N GLY A 44 15.20 11.96 -8.31
CA GLY A 44 16.07 11.96 -7.13
C GLY A 44 17.35 11.18 -7.36
N GLY A 45 18.33 11.48 -6.54
CA GLY A 45 19.59 10.77 -6.52
C GLY A 45 20.38 11.10 -5.28
N GLY A 46 21.18 10.14 -4.85
CA GLY A 46 21.98 10.28 -3.65
C GLY A 46 22.31 8.96 -3.01
N PHE A 47 22.39 8.96 -1.68
CA PHE A 47 22.61 7.76 -0.91
C PHE A 47 21.89 7.81 0.44
N ILE A 48 21.55 6.64 0.93
CA ILE A 48 21.13 6.40 2.31
C ILE A 48 22.26 5.68 3.07
N VAL A 49 22.23 5.76 4.39
CA VAL A 49 23.12 4.99 5.27
C VAL A 49 22.30 3.92 5.95
N ARG A 50 22.68 2.65 5.71
CA ARG A 50 22.05 1.48 6.29
C ARG A 50 22.35 1.37 7.78
N ASP A 51 21.55 0.63 8.53
CA ASP A 51 21.82 0.35 9.97
C ASP A 51 23.17 -0.36 10.19
N SER A 52 23.72 -1.04 9.18
CA SER A 52 25.08 -1.58 9.18
C SER A 52 26.18 -0.51 9.11
N GLY A 53 25.83 0.73 8.78
CA GLY A 53 26.77 1.82 8.51
C GLY A 53 27.22 1.92 7.06
N ASP A 54 26.86 0.96 6.21
CA ASP A 54 27.19 0.97 4.78
C ASP A 54 26.35 1.98 4.02
N LYS A 55 26.89 2.47 2.89
CA LYS A 55 26.15 3.35 1.99
C LYS A 55 25.42 2.55 0.93
N ALA A 56 24.23 3.02 0.59
CA ALA A 56 23.51 2.54 -0.57
C ALA A 56 23.13 3.74 -1.45
N ASN A 57 23.69 3.78 -2.67
CA ASN A 57 23.47 4.82 -3.64
C ASN A 57 22.24 4.53 -4.50
N PHE A 58 21.54 5.57 -4.92
CA PHE A 58 20.39 5.45 -5.81
C PHE A 58 20.32 6.58 -6.83
N GLY A 59 19.67 6.30 -7.95
CA GLY A 59 19.16 7.27 -8.90
C GLY A 59 17.76 6.82 -9.30
N VAL A 60 16.77 7.70 -9.20
CA VAL A 60 15.38 7.35 -9.43
C VAL A 60 14.64 8.45 -10.18
N ALA A 61 13.71 8.05 -11.04
CA ALA A 61 12.69 8.93 -11.60
C ALA A 61 11.38 8.16 -11.75
N GLY A 62 10.27 8.87 -11.58
CA GLY A 62 8.95 8.33 -11.81
C GLY A 62 7.97 9.39 -12.27
N SER A 63 7.08 9.03 -13.18
CA SER A 63 6.03 9.89 -13.69
C SER A 63 4.95 9.12 -14.42
N CYS A 64 3.93 9.84 -14.90
CA CYS A 64 2.94 9.33 -15.82
C CYS A 64 2.89 10.17 -17.09
N LYS A 65 2.69 9.49 -18.22
CA LYS A 65 2.45 10.14 -19.52
C LYS A 65 1.44 9.32 -20.30
N ASN A 66 0.39 9.96 -20.78
CA ASN A 66 -0.68 9.28 -21.52
C ASN A 66 -1.25 8.06 -20.76
N ASN A 67 -1.40 8.17 -19.43
CA ASN A 67 -1.83 7.10 -18.52
C ASN A 67 -0.90 5.89 -18.43
N PHE A 68 0.35 6.01 -18.86
CA PHE A 68 1.40 5.02 -18.65
C PHE A 68 2.42 5.54 -17.64
N SER A 69 2.81 4.68 -16.71
CA SER A 69 3.92 4.97 -15.81
C SER A 69 5.24 4.83 -16.55
N TRP A 70 6.18 5.72 -16.27
CA TRP A 70 7.54 5.65 -16.80
C TRP A 70 8.54 6.14 -15.75
N GLY A 71 9.81 5.84 -15.95
CA GLY A 71 10.85 6.24 -15.05
C GLY A 71 12.08 5.33 -15.17
N HIS A 72 12.90 5.35 -14.13
CA HIS A 72 14.04 4.45 -13.98
C HIS A 72 14.43 4.28 -12.52
N LEU A 73 15.21 3.25 -12.23
CA LEU A 73 15.86 2.99 -10.96
C LEU A 73 17.24 2.38 -11.18
N GLU A 74 18.25 3.01 -10.59
CA GLU A 74 19.56 2.44 -10.35
C GLU A 74 19.79 2.42 -8.85
N TYR A 75 20.22 1.29 -8.30
CA TYR A 75 20.48 1.14 -6.88
C TYR A 75 21.71 0.27 -6.64
N VAL A 76 22.61 0.73 -5.74
CA VAL A 76 23.83 0.01 -5.38
C VAL A 76 23.98 0.03 -3.87
N ASP A 77 23.88 -1.14 -3.22
CA ASP A 77 24.19 -1.31 -1.80
C ASP A 77 25.61 -1.85 -1.62
N HIS A 78 26.46 -1.03 -1.00
CA HIS A 78 27.89 -1.36 -0.77
C HIS A 78 28.09 -2.30 0.43
N GLY A 79 27.05 -2.60 1.21
CA GLY A 79 27.10 -3.58 2.30
C GLY A 79 27.18 -5.03 1.83
N TYR A 80 27.03 -5.28 0.53
CA TYR A 80 27.21 -6.61 -0.07
C TYR A 80 28.62 -6.81 -0.63
N THR A 81 29.06 -8.05 -0.73
CA THR A 81 30.32 -8.42 -1.38
C THR A 81 30.08 -9.54 -2.40
N PRO A 82 30.10 -9.26 -3.74
CA PRO A 82 30.24 -7.93 -4.36
C PRO A 82 29.01 -7.04 -4.04
N PRO A 83 29.12 -5.71 -4.23
CA PRO A 83 27.99 -4.80 -4.01
C PRO A 83 26.72 -5.25 -4.73
N LEU A 84 25.58 -5.15 -4.05
CA LEU A 84 24.29 -5.41 -4.67
C LEU A 84 24.00 -4.30 -5.68
N ASN A 85 23.82 -4.67 -6.93
CA ASN A 85 23.41 -3.76 -8.00
C ASN A 85 22.00 -4.13 -8.46
N VAL A 86 21.14 -3.14 -8.59
CA VAL A 86 19.77 -3.28 -9.10
C VAL A 86 19.57 -2.31 -10.24
N HIS A 87 19.27 -2.84 -11.40
CA HIS A 87 19.00 -2.07 -12.62
C HIS A 87 17.57 -2.34 -13.08
N TRP A 88 16.77 -1.29 -13.23
CA TRP A 88 15.40 -1.38 -13.68
C TRP A 88 15.27 -2.00 -15.09
N THR A 89 14.18 -2.70 -15.34
CA THR A 89 13.85 -3.23 -16.67
C THR A 89 12.51 -2.71 -17.18
N SER A 90 11.57 -2.42 -16.27
CA SER A 90 10.32 -1.73 -16.62
C SER A 90 9.75 -0.99 -15.41
N ILE A 91 8.93 0.03 -15.66
CA ILE A 91 8.12 0.70 -14.65
C ILE A 91 6.67 0.24 -14.82
N THR A 92 6.05 -0.26 -13.76
CA THR A 92 4.67 -0.77 -13.76
C THR A 92 3.70 0.14 -13.04
N ALA A 93 4.19 1.01 -12.14
CA ALA A 93 3.36 1.96 -11.42
C ALA A 93 4.13 3.22 -11.03
N TYR A 94 3.41 4.34 -11.03
CA TYR A 94 3.76 5.56 -10.33
C TYR A 94 2.53 6.01 -9.55
N LEU A 95 2.64 6.01 -8.23
CA LEU A 95 1.51 6.20 -7.32
C LEU A 95 1.71 7.46 -6.48
N GLY A 96 0.59 8.12 -6.19
CA GLY A 96 0.54 9.33 -5.38
C GLY A 96 0.57 9.11 -3.87
N PRO A 97 0.21 10.13 -3.10
CA PRO A 97 0.19 10.09 -1.64
C PRO A 97 -0.57 8.89 -1.08
N GLY A 98 -0.09 8.36 0.06
CA GLY A 98 -0.72 7.20 0.70
C GLY A 98 -0.38 5.86 0.06
N CYS A 99 0.55 5.82 -0.89
CA CYS A 99 0.94 4.60 -1.60
C CYS A 99 1.85 3.66 -0.78
N SER A 100 2.48 4.15 0.28
CA SER A 100 3.40 3.36 1.09
C SER A 100 2.69 2.74 2.29
N PRO A 101 2.76 1.42 2.47
CA PRO A 101 2.17 0.76 3.65
C PRO A 101 2.98 0.99 4.93
N THR A 102 4.25 1.38 4.82
CA THR A 102 5.20 1.49 5.95
C THR A 102 5.91 2.84 6.01
N GLY A 103 5.52 3.78 5.16
CA GLY A 103 6.18 5.08 5.01
C GLY A 103 5.28 6.27 5.29
N PRO A 104 5.81 7.46 5.10
CA PRO A 104 5.00 8.67 5.12
C PRO A 104 3.87 8.54 4.09
N SER A 105 2.70 9.04 4.45
CA SER A 105 1.52 9.03 3.58
C SER A 105 1.07 10.45 3.22
N ASP A 106 1.97 11.41 3.36
CA ASP A 106 1.70 12.82 3.14
C ASP A 106 1.66 13.21 1.65
N ALA A 107 1.45 14.49 1.39
CA ALA A 107 1.30 15.00 0.03
C ALA A 107 2.59 14.88 -0.82
N HIS A 108 3.74 14.70 -0.19
CA HIS A 108 5.06 14.69 -0.84
C HIS A 108 5.55 13.27 -1.18
N THR A 109 4.89 12.23 -0.65
CA THR A 109 5.27 10.83 -0.87
C THR A 109 4.85 10.33 -2.24
N ARG A 110 5.76 9.60 -2.93
CA ARG A 110 5.48 8.88 -4.18
C ARG A 110 6.03 7.46 -4.12
N CYS A 111 5.35 6.55 -4.81
CA CYS A 111 5.85 5.19 -5.00
C CYS A 111 6.13 4.94 -6.48
N ILE A 112 7.29 4.36 -6.76
CA ILE A 112 7.75 3.98 -8.09
C ILE A 112 7.98 2.47 -8.07
N CYS A 113 7.29 1.74 -8.92
CA CYS A 113 7.31 0.30 -8.91
C CYS A 113 7.56 -0.26 -10.30
N GLY A 114 8.15 -1.44 -10.33
CA GLY A 114 8.49 -2.07 -11.60
C GLY A 114 9.23 -3.38 -11.43
N THR A 115 9.86 -3.81 -12.51
CA THR A 115 10.74 -4.95 -12.55
C THR A 115 12.19 -4.51 -12.72
N ALA A 116 13.11 -5.27 -12.18
CA ALA A 116 14.53 -4.99 -12.22
C ALA A 116 15.33 -6.28 -12.34
N ARG A 117 16.59 -6.14 -12.73
CA ARG A 117 17.61 -7.20 -12.63
C ARG A 117 18.61 -6.85 -11.55
N SER A 118 18.88 -7.82 -10.69
CA SER A 118 19.88 -7.75 -9.65
C SER A 118 20.99 -8.75 -9.92
N ASN A 119 22.23 -8.38 -9.59
CA ASN A 119 23.38 -9.30 -9.68
C ASN A 119 23.36 -10.38 -8.57
N VAL A 120 22.60 -10.17 -7.49
CA VAL A 120 22.50 -11.11 -6.34
C VAL A 120 21.24 -11.97 -6.43
N PHE A 121 20.09 -11.37 -6.75
CA PHE A 121 18.79 -12.05 -6.68
C PHE A 121 18.25 -12.41 -8.08
N GLY A 122 18.89 -12.00 -9.19
CA GLY A 122 18.37 -12.17 -10.53
C GLY A 122 17.21 -11.20 -10.83
N ASP A 123 16.20 -11.69 -11.52
CA ASP A 123 15.01 -10.90 -11.85
C ASP A 123 14.13 -10.74 -10.61
N VAL A 124 13.75 -9.49 -10.30
CA VAL A 124 12.97 -9.11 -9.11
C VAL A 124 11.92 -8.06 -9.48
N ASP A 125 10.85 -7.99 -8.70
CA ASP A 125 10.01 -6.81 -8.66
C ASP A 125 10.59 -5.83 -7.63
N PHE A 126 10.48 -4.53 -7.91
CA PHE A 126 10.88 -3.49 -6.97
C PHE A 126 9.74 -2.54 -6.65
N GLY A 127 9.78 -2.02 -5.43
CA GLY A 127 8.99 -0.90 -4.98
C GLY A 127 9.88 0.09 -4.26
N VAL A 128 9.85 1.34 -4.70
CA VAL A 128 10.56 2.46 -4.11
C VAL A 128 9.56 3.43 -3.53
N VAL A 129 9.82 3.91 -2.33
CA VAL A 129 9.14 5.03 -1.69
C VAL A 129 10.10 6.20 -1.65
N VAL A 130 9.69 7.32 -2.22
CA VAL A 130 10.41 8.60 -2.15
C VAL A 130 9.53 9.64 -1.47
N ASP A 131 10.16 10.52 -0.69
CA ASP A 131 9.48 11.63 -0.02
C ASP A 131 10.31 12.90 -0.17
N ASP A 132 9.73 13.93 -0.80
CA ASP A 132 10.31 15.27 -0.98
C ASP A 132 9.88 16.15 0.20
N VAL A 133 10.64 16.14 1.29
CA VAL A 133 10.32 16.90 2.50
C VAL A 133 10.72 18.37 2.35
N GLY A 134 11.54 18.70 1.40
CA GLY A 134 11.93 20.06 1.03
C GLY A 134 13.41 20.28 0.77
N GLU A 135 13.73 21.44 0.23
CA GLU A 135 15.11 21.82 -0.12
C GLU A 135 15.89 22.32 1.09
N PRO A 136 17.14 21.87 1.26
CA PRO A 136 18.03 21.21 0.29
C PRO A 136 18.06 19.66 0.39
N GLY A 137 16.98 18.96 0.59
CA GLY A 137 16.89 17.50 0.52
C GLY A 137 17.48 16.71 1.71
N VAL A 138 17.94 17.39 2.76
CA VAL A 138 18.55 16.72 3.93
C VAL A 138 17.55 15.86 4.73
N ASN A 139 16.26 16.12 4.57
CA ASN A 139 15.18 15.39 5.22
C ASN A 139 14.43 14.48 4.24
N ASP A 140 14.77 14.51 2.97
CA ASP A 140 14.15 13.64 1.98
C ASP A 140 14.39 12.18 2.31
N VAL A 141 13.44 11.34 1.95
CA VAL A 141 13.41 9.93 2.32
C VAL A 141 13.47 9.05 1.07
N PHE A 142 14.31 8.03 1.12
CA PHE A 142 14.35 6.96 0.14
C PHE A 142 14.24 5.60 0.81
N LYS A 143 13.33 4.76 0.34
CA LYS A 143 13.19 3.35 0.75
C LYS A 143 13.06 2.48 -0.49
N ILE A 144 13.56 1.26 -0.41
CA ILE A 144 13.41 0.26 -1.46
C ILE A 144 13.09 -1.11 -0.88
N ARG A 145 12.20 -1.83 -1.56
CA ARG A 145 11.95 -3.25 -1.35
C ARG A 145 12.08 -3.99 -2.68
N LEU A 146 12.78 -5.11 -2.65
CA LEU A 146 12.82 -6.07 -3.75
C LEU A 146 12.05 -7.32 -3.34
N THR A 147 11.24 -7.85 -4.26
CA THR A 147 10.50 -9.09 -4.05
C THR A 147 10.76 -10.07 -5.19
N GLN A 148 10.70 -11.35 -4.87
CA GLN A 148 10.75 -12.43 -5.84
C GLN A 148 9.63 -13.43 -5.52
N GLY A 149 8.75 -13.69 -6.48
CA GLY A 149 7.57 -14.49 -6.23
C GLY A 149 6.64 -13.92 -5.15
N GLY A 150 6.61 -12.59 -4.99
CA GLY A 150 5.80 -11.89 -3.99
C GLY A 150 6.39 -11.89 -2.57
N GLN A 151 7.58 -12.51 -2.37
CA GLN A 151 8.25 -12.51 -1.07
C GLN A 151 9.42 -11.52 -1.07
N PRO A 152 9.61 -10.73 0.01
CA PRO A 152 10.76 -9.84 0.12
C PRO A 152 12.06 -10.63 0.14
N VAL A 153 13.00 -10.26 -0.74
CA VAL A 153 14.37 -10.78 -0.78
C VAL A 153 15.38 -9.72 -0.32
N TYR A 154 14.98 -8.46 -0.32
CA TYR A 154 15.77 -7.33 0.15
C TYR A 154 14.87 -6.16 0.52
N THR A 155 15.20 -5.43 1.58
CA THR A 155 14.49 -4.20 1.95
C THR A 155 15.37 -3.26 2.77
N THR A 156 15.12 -1.97 2.62
CA THR A 156 15.65 -0.94 3.53
C THR A 156 14.60 -0.44 4.51
N GLU A 157 13.34 -0.91 4.42
CA GLU A 157 12.23 -0.39 5.24
C GLU A 157 12.38 -0.66 6.74
N SER A 158 13.19 -1.67 7.11
CA SER A 158 13.50 -2.00 8.50
C SER A 158 14.62 -1.17 9.10
N ASP A 159 15.34 -0.40 8.29
CA ASP A 159 16.42 0.47 8.79
C ASP A 159 15.83 1.59 9.67
N SER A 160 16.58 2.04 10.64
CA SER A 160 16.14 3.07 11.59
C SER A 160 16.09 4.48 10.99
N ASN A 161 16.86 4.72 9.93
CA ASN A 161 16.93 6.01 9.25
C ASN A 161 16.91 5.83 7.72
N HIS A 162 16.08 6.64 7.06
CA HIS A 162 15.90 6.60 5.61
C HIS A 162 16.17 7.96 4.95
N THR A 163 16.62 8.96 5.73
CA THR A 163 16.95 10.28 5.19
C THR A 163 18.23 10.23 4.38
N LEU A 164 18.32 11.08 3.36
CA LEU A 164 19.46 11.12 2.48
C LEU A 164 20.73 11.54 3.21
N GLY A 165 21.79 10.76 3.06
CA GLY A 165 23.08 10.98 3.73
C GLY A 165 23.14 10.53 5.18
N GLY A 166 22.06 9.95 5.71
CA GLY A 166 21.93 9.66 7.15
C GLY A 166 21.52 10.90 7.95
N SER A 167 21.64 10.85 9.28
CA SER A 167 21.15 11.91 10.15
C SER A 167 21.77 13.29 9.85
N GLY A 168 21.06 14.11 9.06
CA GLY A 168 21.28 15.55 8.93
C GLY A 168 22.49 16.02 8.11
N SER A 169 23.18 15.14 7.39
CA SER A 169 24.39 15.54 6.64
C SER A 169 24.14 15.87 5.17
N GLY A 170 22.95 15.58 4.65
CA GLY A 170 22.64 15.66 3.23
C GLY A 170 23.38 14.61 2.40
N GLY A 171 22.71 13.90 1.56
CA GLY A 171 23.28 12.81 0.75
C GLY A 171 22.67 12.73 -0.62
N GLY A 172 22.08 13.82 -1.08
CA GLY A 172 21.36 13.89 -2.34
C GLY A 172 20.15 14.78 -2.25
N ASN A 173 19.24 14.62 -3.19
CA ASN A 173 17.98 15.35 -3.26
C ASN A 173 16.92 14.51 -3.97
N ILE A 174 15.67 14.61 -3.50
CA ILE A 174 14.47 14.14 -4.18
C ILE A 174 13.64 15.37 -4.47
N GLN A 175 13.10 15.48 -5.68
CA GLN A 175 12.31 16.62 -6.08
C GLN A 175 11.03 16.22 -6.78
N LEU A 176 9.91 16.74 -6.30
CA LEU A 176 8.64 16.69 -6.99
C LEU A 176 8.50 17.87 -7.93
N HIS A 177 8.13 17.59 -9.15
CA HIS A 177 7.91 18.59 -10.17
C HIS A 177 6.40 18.87 -10.36
N LYS A 178 6.10 19.89 -11.12
CA LYS A 178 4.71 20.30 -11.38
C LYS A 178 3.88 19.18 -11.99
N PRO A 179 2.62 19.02 -11.56
CA PRO A 179 1.71 18.04 -12.12
C PRO A 179 1.48 18.22 -13.64
N ASN A 180 1.33 17.08 -14.31
CA ASN A 180 0.84 17.03 -15.68
C ASN A 180 -0.69 16.85 -15.65
N PRO A 181 -1.48 17.87 -15.99
CA PRO A 181 -2.94 17.81 -15.85
C PRO A 181 -3.62 16.80 -16.79
N SER A 182 -2.89 16.28 -17.79
CA SER A 182 -3.42 15.29 -18.74
C SER A 182 -3.18 13.84 -18.33
N SER A 183 -2.59 13.59 -17.17
CA SER A 183 -2.26 12.25 -16.68
C SER A 183 -2.63 12.08 -15.22
N THR A 184 -2.99 10.86 -14.84
CA THR A 184 -3.30 10.47 -13.47
C THR A 184 -2.30 9.43 -12.96
N PHE A 185 -2.13 9.36 -11.65
CA PHE A 185 -1.39 8.27 -11.02
C PHE A 185 -2.03 6.93 -11.36
N GLY A 186 -1.22 5.88 -11.48
CA GLY A 186 -1.75 4.57 -11.83
C GLY A 186 -0.74 3.44 -11.80
N GLY A 187 -1.25 2.25 -12.05
CA GLY A 187 -0.50 1.00 -12.00
C GLY A 187 -0.69 0.26 -10.67
N THR A 188 -0.01 -0.86 -10.54
CA THR A 188 0.00 -1.69 -9.33
C THR A 188 1.42 -1.89 -8.85
N CYS A 189 1.60 -1.94 -7.54
CA CYS A 189 2.90 -2.08 -6.89
C CYS A 189 2.95 -3.35 -6.01
N PRO A 190 3.06 -4.56 -6.57
CA PRO A 190 3.10 -5.79 -5.79
C PRO A 190 4.25 -5.82 -4.79
N ALA A 191 5.40 -5.23 -5.14
CA ALA A 191 6.57 -5.20 -4.28
C ALA A 191 6.35 -4.41 -2.97
N LEU A 192 5.44 -3.44 -2.94
CA LEU A 192 5.07 -2.69 -1.73
C LEU A 192 3.79 -3.23 -1.06
N ALA A 193 3.17 -4.26 -1.60
CA ALA A 193 2.02 -4.88 -0.93
C ALA A 193 2.41 -5.30 0.49
N PRO A 194 1.47 -5.22 1.46
CA PRO A 194 1.71 -5.75 2.79
C PRO A 194 2.15 -7.22 2.69
N VAL A 195 3.26 -7.54 3.34
CA VAL A 195 3.71 -8.94 3.40
C VAL A 195 2.74 -9.68 4.30
N CYS A 196 2.03 -10.62 3.72
CA CYS A 196 1.14 -11.46 4.51
C CYS A 196 1.95 -12.47 5.35
N LYS A 197 1.42 -12.83 6.50
CA LYS A 197 2.02 -13.75 7.47
C LYS A 197 1.60 -15.19 7.20
N ALA A 198 2.53 -16.11 7.33
CA ALA A 198 2.27 -17.54 7.19
C ALA A 198 1.56 -18.13 8.44
N ALA A 199 1.10 -19.37 8.32
CA ALA A 199 0.50 -20.07 9.45
C ALA A 199 1.48 -20.16 10.63
N GLY A 200 1.01 -19.81 11.82
CA GLY A 200 1.82 -19.79 13.04
C GLY A 200 2.63 -18.52 13.28
N GLU A 201 2.72 -17.59 12.32
CA GLU A 201 3.39 -16.31 12.52
C GLU A 201 2.50 -15.30 13.25
N THR A 202 3.14 -14.40 13.99
CA THR A 202 2.45 -13.31 14.69
C THR A 202 1.84 -12.33 13.70
N CYS A 203 0.58 -12.00 13.90
CA CYS A 203 -0.19 -11.11 13.04
C CYS A 203 -0.85 -9.97 13.81
N ASP A 204 -1.26 -8.94 13.08
CA ASP A 204 -2.07 -7.84 13.60
C ASP A 204 -3.55 -8.15 13.40
N GLN A 205 -4.30 -8.26 14.48
CA GLN A 205 -5.74 -8.55 14.45
C GLN A 205 -6.56 -7.46 13.75
N ASN A 206 -6.11 -6.20 13.80
CA ASN A 206 -6.79 -5.09 13.15
C ASN A 206 -6.49 -5.05 11.64
N ALA A 207 -5.27 -5.41 11.25
CA ALA A 207 -4.85 -5.40 9.85
C ALA A 207 -5.18 -6.70 9.11
N GLN A 208 -5.49 -7.79 9.83
CA GLN A 208 -5.76 -9.13 9.25
C GLN A 208 -4.71 -9.53 8.21
N ASN A 209 -3.44 -9.34 8.55
CA ASN A 209 -2.31 -9.45 7.62
C ASN A 209 -1.82 -10.90 7.39
N CYS A 210 -2.65 -11.89 7.62
CA CYS A 210 -2.36 -13.28 7.27
C CYS A 210 -2.56 -13.54 5.77
N CYS A 211 -1.78 -14.48 5.22
CA CYS A 211 -1.97 -14.92 3.83
C CYS A 211 -3.34 -15.59 3.68
N SER A 212 -4.10 -15.19 2.65
CA SER A 212 -5.39 -15.85 2.35
C SER A 212 -5.20 -17.36 2.06
N PRO A 213 -6.07 -18.23 2.56
CA PRO A 213 -7.33 -18.00 3.24
C PRO A 213 -7.24 -17.88 4.78
N MET A 214 -6.03 -17.74 5.35
CA MET A 214 -5.83 -17.65 6.81
C MET A 214 -6.37 -16.35 7.40
N PHE A 215 -6.60 -16.35 8.72
CA PHE A 215 -7.00 -15.18 9.49
C PHE A 215 -6.15 -15.03 10.75
N CYS A 216 -6.09 -13.82 11.30
CA CYS A 216 -5.43 -13.52 12.55
C CYS A 216 -6.37 -13.85 13.72
N ASN A 217 -6.04 -14.86 14.51
CA ASN A 217 -6.86 -15.33 15.62
C ASN A 217 -6.72 -14.44 16.89
N ALA A 218 -7.49 -14.73 17.92
CA ALA A 218 -7.47 -13.97 19.18
C ALA A 218 -6.13 -14.01 19.92
N SER A 219 -5.24 -14.94 19.60
CA SER A 219 -3.88 -15.01 20.13
C SER A 219 -2.85 -14.27 19.27
N SER A 220 -3.30 -13.46 18.28
CA SER A 220 -2.46 -12.75 17.30
C SER A 220 -1.54 -13.70 16.51
N VAL A 221 -2.07 -14.85 16.09
CA VAL A 221 -1.36 -15.84 15.26
C VAL A 221 -2.19 -16.17 14.03
N CYS A 222 -1.53 -16.30 12.88
CA CYS A 222 -2.19 -16.70 11.62
C CYS A 222 -2.62 -18.16 11.67
N GLN A 223 -3.91 -18.41 11.41
CA GLN A 223 -4.53 -19.74 11.48
C GLN A 223 -5.39 -20.00 10.24
N THR A 224 -5.34 -21.24 9.74
CA THR A 224 -6.27 -21.67 8.68
C THR A 224 -7.68 -21.81 9.22
N PRO A 225 -8.72 -21.50 8.44
CA PRO A 225 -10.10 -21.86 8.78
C PRO A 225 -10.19 -23.38 8.99
N GLY A 226 -10.86 -23.81 10.05
CA GLY A 226 -11.12 -25.22 10.34
C GLY A 226 -12.24 -25.79 9.47
#